data_cd0c657496d57f4b9ad6da86ef03c78b
#
_entry.id   cd0c657496d57f4b9ad6da86ef03c78b
#
_cell.length_a   1.000
_cell.length_b   1.000
_cell.length_c   1.000
_cell.angle_alpha   90.00
_cell.angle_beta   90.00
_cell.angle_gamma   90.00
#
_symmetry.space_group_name_H-M   'P 1'
#
loop_
_entity.id
_entity.type
_entity.pdbx_description
1 polymer ?
#
loop_
_entity_poly.entity_id
_entity_poly.type
_entity_poly.pdbx_seq_one_letter_code
_entity_poly.pdbx_strand_id
1 'polypeptide(L)'
;MTLTIHAPVNDAINAGQLLTIESGELTISAADDAIHCDYTLQIGAEGTGGPAISITDCDEGLEAAALHVASGDIRIRASDDCLNAANSDLPGFDFSMDISG
;
A
#
# COMPACT_ATOMS: atom_id res chain seq x y z
N MET A 1 10.95 -14.18 -0.93
CA MET A 1 10.55 -13.97 0.47
C MET A 1 9.04 -14.04 0.60
N THR A 2 8.57 -14.66 1.63
CA THR A 2 7.15 -14.71 1.97
C THR A 2 6.95 -14.13 3.36
N LEU A 3 6.04 -13.16 3.50
CA LEU A 3 5.78 -12.48 4.75
C LEU A 3 4.27 -12.43 4.98
N THR A 4 3.84 -12.82 6.19
CA THR A 4 2.45 -12.71 6.61
C THR A 4 2.37 -11.79 7.83
N ILE A 5 1.49 -10.79 7.77
CA ILE A 5 1.28 -9.84 8.84
C ILE A 5 -0.20 -9.84 9.23
N HIS A 6 -0.45 -9.96 10.53
CA HIS A 6 -1.78 -9.76 11.10
C HIS A 6 -1.72 -8.65 12.14
N ALA A 7 -2.41 -7.55 11.87
CA ALA A 7 -2.46 -6.38 12.74
C ALA A 7 -3.89 -6.16 13.26
N PRO A 8 -4.22 -6.65 14.46
CA PRO A 8 -5.61 -6.64 14.93
C PRO A 8 -6.10 -5.28 15.43
N VAL A 9 -5.22 -4.27 15.54
CA VAL A 9 -5.59 -2.97 16.13
C VAL A 9 -5.31 -1.79 15.19
N ASN A 10 -4.16 -1.79 14.50
CA ASN A 10 -3.70 -0.65 13.70
C ASN A 10 -3.31 -1.09 12.29
N ASP A 11 -2.50 -0.25 11.62
CA ASP A 11 -1.94 -0.53 10.30
C ASP A 11 -0.96 -1.70 10.37
N ALA A 12 -0.92 -2.51 9.31
CA ALA A 12 0.05 -3.60 9.23
C ALA A 12 1.45 -3.07 8.92
N ILE A 13 1.56 -2.17 7.94
CA ILE A 13 2.82 -1.52 7.58
C ILE A 13 2.60 -0.02 7.56
N ASN A 14 3.45 0.71 8.26
CA ASN A 14 3.36 2.16 8.35
C ASN A 14 4.76 2.76 8.21
N ALA A 15 4.90 3.73 7.31
CA ALA A 15 6.16 4.41 7.05
C ALA A 15 5.92 5.92 6.91
N GLY A 16 6.97 6.72 7.18
CA GLY A 16 6.89 8.17 7.13
C GLY A 16 7.06 8.74 5.73
N GLN A 17 8.27 8.71 5.20
CA GLN A 17 8.62 9.43 3.98
C GLN A 17 8.46 8.61 2.71
N LEU A 18 9.07 7.44 2.68
CA LEU A 18 9.10 6.58 1.50
C LEU A 18 9.02 5.13 1.93
N LEU A 19 8.12 4.40 1.31
CA LEU A 19 8.03 2.95 1.44
C LEU A 19 8.09 2.34 0.05
N THR A 20 9.03 1.40 -0.14
CA THR A 20 9.18 0.69 -1.40
C THR A 20 9.04 -0.80 -1.16
N ILE A 21 8.17 -1.45 -1.95
CA ILE A 21 8.01 -2.90 -1.96
C ILE A 21 8.33 -3.39 -3.36
N GLU A 22 9.48 -4.02 -3.53
CA GLU A 22 10.00 -4.36 -4.85
C GLU A 22 9.58 -5.76 -5.33
N SER A 23 9.57 -6.73 -4.43
CA SER A 23 9.32 -8.12 -4.79
C SER A 23 8.89 -8.95 -3.58
N GLY A 24 8.56 -10.21 -3.80
CA GLY A 24 8.18 -11.16 -2.76
C GLY A 24 6.69 -11.41 -2.69
N GLU A 25 6.28 -12.21 -1.72
CA GLU A 25 4.88 -12.49 -1.45
C GLU A 25 4.50 -11.93 -0.09
N LEU A 26 3.45 -11.13 -0.06
CA LEU A 26 3.00 -10.44 1.14
C LEU A 26 1.52 -10.72 1.36
N THR A 27 1.18 -11.25 2.54
CA THR A 27 -0.20 -11.48 2.95
C THR A 27 -0.48 -10.65 4.19
N ILE A 28 -1.51 -9.81 4.13
CA ILE A 28 -1.81 -8.84 5.17
C ILE A 28 -3.28 -8.92 5.58
N SER A 29 -3.50 -8.83 6.90
CA SER A 29 -4.78 -8.59 7.52
C SER A 29 -4.58 -7.47 8.55
N ALA A 30 -5.38 -6.40 8.47
CA ALA A 30 -5.23 -5.25 9.35
C ALA A 30 -6.60 -4.71 9.79
N ALA A 31 -6.65 -4.15 10.99
CA ALA A 31 -7.87 -3.51 11.49
C ALA A 31 -8.07 -2.12 10.89
N ASP A 32 -7.00 -1.44 10.51
CA ASP A 32 -7.02 -0.12 9.90
C ASP A 32 -6.42 -0.24 8.49
N ASP A 33 -5.43 0.54 8.12
CA ASP A 33 -4.85 0.45 6.78
C ASP A 33 -3.91 -0.75 6.69
N ALA A 34 -3.92 -1.44 5.55
CA ALA A 34 -2.98 -2.53 5.35
C ALA A 34 -1.56 -1.96 5.18
N ILE A 35 -1.39 -1.04 4.26
CA ILE A 35 -0.10 -0.39 3.99
C ILE A 35 -0.34 1.12 3.93
N HIS A 36 0.31 1.84 4.84
CA HIS A 36 0.22 3.29 4.94
C HIS A 36 1.60 3.93 4.85
N CYS A 37 1.73 4.96 4.04
CA CYS A 37 2.91 5.82 4.01
C CYS A 37 2.45 7.28 4.00
N ASP A 38 3.07 8.13 4.80
CA ASP A 38 2.66 9.53 4.89
C ASP A 38 2.87 10.27 3.57
N TYR A 39 3.93 9.96 2.84
CA TYR A 39 4.27 10.65 1.59
C TYR A 39 4.21 9.75 0.37
N THR A 40 5.20 8.90 0.13
CA THR A 40 5.29 8.12 -1.10
C THR A 40 5.35 6.63 -0.86
N LEU A 41 4.43 5.89 -1.48
CA LEU A 41 4.43 4.44 -1.53
C LEU A 41 4.72 4.00 -2.97
N GLN A 42 5.79 3.23 -3.14
CA GLN A 42 6.22 2.68 -4.42
C GLN A 42 6.11 1.16 -4.40
N ILE A 43 5.34 0.59 -5.31
CA ILE A 43 5.18 -0.86 -5.42
C ILE A 43 5.70 -1.33 -6.77
N GLY A 44 6.64 -2.27 -6.73
CA GLY A 44 7.27 -2.82 -7.91
C GLY A 44 8.18 -1.84 -8.60
N ALA A 45 8.63 -2.22 -9.79
CA ALA A 45 9.44 -1.38 -10.66
C ALA A 45 9.08 -1.69 -12.10
N GLU A 46 9.22 -0.71 -12.98
CA GLU A 46 8.95 -0.85 -14.39
C GLU A 46 9.80 -1.98 -14.99
N GLY A 47 9.19 -2.82 -15.81
CA GLY A 47 9.88 -3.93 -16.46
C GLY A 47 10.10 -5.16 -15.59
N THR A 48 9.59 -5.18 -14.34
CA THR A 48 9.68 -6.34 -13.44
C THR A 48 8.31 -6.96 -13.23
N GLY A 49 8.27 -8.17 -12.68
CA GLY A 49 7.02 -8.81 -12.27
C GLY A 49 6.42 -8.22 -11.00
N GLY A 50 7.24 -7.58 -10.19
CA GLY A 50 6.83 -6.97 -8.94
C GLY A 50 6.45 -7.97 -7.86
N PRO A 51 5.92 -7.48 -6.73
CA PRO A 51 5.47 -8.34 -5.64
C PRO A 51 4.09 -8.94 -5.88
N ALA A 52 3.79 -10.01 -5.17
CA ALA A 52 2.43 -10.53 -5.03
C ALA A 52 1.91 -10.11 -3.65
N ILE A 53 0.90 -9.26 -3.62
CA ILE A 53 0.34 -8.72 -2.37
C ILE A 53 -1.11 -9.16 -2.28
N SER A 54 -1.45 -9.82 -1.17
CA SER A 54 -2.81 -10.24 -0.87
C SER A 54 -3.23 -9.62 0.46
N ILE A 55 -4.17 -8.69 0.40
CA ILE A 55 -4.73 -8.05 1.58
C ILE A 55 -6.13 -8.61 1.77
N THR A 56 -6.28 -9.45 2.79
CA THR A 56 -7.49 -10.25 2.99
C THR A 56 -8.57 -9.51 3.76
N ASP A 57 -8.17 -8.52 4.56
CA ASP A 57 -9.09 -7.71 5.35
C ASP A 57 -8.39 -6.43 5.80
N CYS A 58 -9.04 -5.28 5.64
CA CYS A 58 -8.53 -3.99 6.08
C CYS A 58 -9.62 -2.93 5.96
N ASP A 59 -9.37 -1.75 6.51
CA ASP A 59 -10.20 -0.58 6.28
C ASP A 59 -9.82 0.04 4.92
N GLU A 60 -8.58 0.52 4.79
CA GLU A 60 -8.03 0.94 3.51
C GLU A 60 -6.84 0.05 3.12
N GLY A 61 -6.74 -0.30 1.84
CA GLY A 61 -5.69 -1.20 1.38
C GLY A 61 -4.34 -0.52 1.32
N LEU A 62 -4.15 0.35 0.33
CA LEU A 62 -2.93 1.12 0.14
C LEU A 62 -3.26 2.59 0.28
N GLU A 63 -2.61 3.28 1.22
CA GLU A 63 -2.82 4.70 1.45
C GLU A 63 -1.48 5.44 1.50
N ALA A 64 -1.37 6.50 0.70
CA ALA A 64 -0.22 7.41 0.71
C ALA A 64 -0.60 8.72 0.03
N ALA A 65 0.17 9.77 0.27
CA ALA A 65 -0.04 11.04 -0.45
C ALA A 65 0.28 10.87 -1.94
N ALA A 66 1.34 10.12 -2.26
CA ALA A 66 1.68 9.75 -3.62
C ALA A 66 1.80 8.23 -3.71
N LEU A 67 0.95 7.60 -4.50
CA LEU A 67 0.89 6.14 -4.65
C LEU A 67 1.29 5.75 -6.06
N HIS A 68 2.35 4.96 -6.18
CA HIS A 68 2.86 4.46 -7.44
C HIS A 68 2.88 2.94 -7.47
N VAL A 69 2.14 2.34 -8.38
CA VAL A 69 2.15 0.90 -8.62
C VAL A 69 2.70 0.67 -10.02
N ALA A 70 3.97 0.32 -10.11
CA ALA A 70 4.65 0.12 -11.39
C ALA A 70 4.55 -1.34 -11.87
N SER A 71 4.42 -2.29 -10.96
CA SER A 71 4.25 -3.70 -11.29
C SER A 71 3.75 -4.47 -10.06
N GLY A 72 3.30 -5.70 -10.28
CA GLY A 72 2.87 -6.58 -9.21
C GLY A 72 1.50 -7.18 -9.45
N ASP A 73 1.17 -8.20 -8.65
CA ASP A 73 -0.15 -8.80 -8.57
C ASP A 73 -0.72 -8.45 -7.20
N ILE A 74 -1.70 -7.55 -7.19
CA ILE A 74 -2.23 -6.98 -5.94
C ILE A 74 -3.71 -7.28 -5.84
N ARG A 75 -4.09 -7.92 -4.74
CA ARG A 75 -5.47 -8.27 -4.43
C ARG A 75 -5.85 -7.69 -3.08
N ILE A 76 -6.89 -6.88 -3.04
CA ILE A 76 -7.29 -6.15 -1.85
C ILE A 76 -8.77 -6.34 -1.58
N ARG A 77 -9.07 -6.66 -0.31
CA ARG A 77 -10.43 -6.63 0.21
C ARG A 77 -10.48 -5.62 1.34
N ALA A 78 -11.15 -4.50 1.10
CA ALA A 78 -11.21 -3.38 2.03
C ALA A 78 -12.66 -3.02 2.35
N SER A 79 -12.89 -2.56 3.58
CA SER A 79 -14.22 -2.09 4.01
C SER A 79 -14.49 -0.65 3.54
N ASP A 80 -13.44 0.14 3.30
CA ASP A 80 -13.53 1.49 2.77
C ASP A 80 -12.88 1.53 1.38
N ASP A 81 -11.69 2.07 1.22
CA ASP A 81 -11.05 2.17 -0.09
C ASP A 81 -9.94 1.14 -0.27
N CYS A 82 -9.88 0.52 -1.45
CA CYS A 82 -8.74 -0.35 -1.79
C CYS A 82 -7.46 0.47 -2.00
N LEU A 83 -7.57 1.61 -2.67
CA LEU A 83 -6.47 2.53 -2.93
C LEU A 83 -6.90 3.93 -2.55
N ASN A 84 -6.05 4.65 -1.83
CA ASN A 84 -6.38 6.00 -1.37
C ASN A 84 -5.12 6.89 -1.41
N ALA A 85 -5.16 7.95 -2.24
CA ALA A 85 -4.11 8.96 -2.28
C ALA A 85 -4.54 10.12 -1.38
N ALA A 86 -4.14 10.08 -0.12
CA ALA A 86 -4.58 11.04 0.89
C ALA A 86 -3.59 11.19 2.03
N ASN A 87 -3.55 12.37 2.61
CA ASN A 87 -2.93 12.65 3.90
C ASN A 87 -3.49 13.97 4.43
N SER A 88 -4.32 13.90 5.47
CA SER A 88 -4.98 15.08 6.04
C SER A 88 -4.02 16.08 6.70
N ASP A 89 -2.78 15.65 7.01
CA ASP A 89 -1.76 16.50 7.62
C ASP A 89 -0.93 17.27 6.59
N LEU A 90 -1.24 17.14 5.29
CA LEU A 90 -0.51 17.78 4.20
C LEU A 90 -1.40 18.72 3.38
N PRO A 91 -1.91 19.82 3.97
CA PRO A 91 -2.74 20.75 3.22
C PRO A 91 -1.92 21.38 2.08
N GLY A 92 -2.50 21.45 0.89
CA GLY A 92 -1.82 21.98 -0.29
C GLY A 92 -0.86 21.02 -0.97
N PHE A 93 -0.72 19.79 -0.48
CA PHE A 93 0.07 18.75 -1.15
C PHE A 93 -0.65 18.29 -2.42
N ASP A 94 0.13 18.01 -3.46
CA ASP A 94 -0.40 17.52 -4.73
C ASP A 94 -0.50 16.00 -4.68
N PHE A 95 -1.66 15.50 -4.22
CA PHE A 95 -1.90 14.07 -4.09
C PHE A 95 -1.97 13.41 -5.47
N SER A 96 -1.34 12.26 -5.60
CA SER A 96 -1.29 11.55 -6.87
C SER A 96 -1.40 10.04 -6.72
N MET A 97 -1.92 9.40 -7.76
CA MET A 97 -1.99 7.95 -7.87
C MET A 97 -1.60 7.58 -9.29
N ASP A 98 -0.53 6.80 -9.45
CA ASP A 98 -0.03 6.36 -10.74
C ASP A 98 0.05 4.82 -10.72
N ILE A 99 -0.74 4.20 -11.61
CA ILE A 99 -0.82 2.75 -11.69
C ILE A 99 -0.50 2.34 -13.11
N SER A 100 0.57 1.56 -13.30
CA SER A 100 1.01 1.07 -14.59
C SER A 100 1.50 -0.37 -14.50
N GLY A 101 1.40 -1.09 -15.56
CA GLY A 101 1.79 -2.50 -15.61
C GLY A 101 0.68 -3.46 -15.12
#